data_ae44877108e555c72336e79a91b432ad
#
_entry.id   ae44877108e555c72336e79a91b432ad
#
_cell.length_a   1.000
_cell.length_b   1.000
_cell.length_c   1.000
_cell.angle_alpha   90.00
_cell.angle_beta   90.00
_cell.angle_gamma   90.00
#
_symmetry.space_group_name_H-M   'P 1'
#
loop_
_entity.id
_entity.type
_entity.pdbx_description
1 polymer ?
#
loop_
_entity_poly.entity_id
_entity_poly.type
_entity_poly.pdbx_seq_one_letter_code
_entity_poly.pdbx_strand_id
1 'polypeptide(L)'
;KLNELLKAIQPIQVVGASDIEITGVNIDSRQVEAGHLFMAMRGTQADGHAYIPAAIEKGAIAVLCEDMPEHPEEDITYIQVKDSEDATGKVATTFFGDPTSKVELVGVTGTNGKTTIATLLYNTFRYFRYKVGLISTVCNYIDDEAIPTEHTTPDPITLNRLLGRMADEGCKYVFMEVSSHSIAQKRISGLKFAGGIFTNLTRDHLDYHKTVENYLKAKKKFFDDLPKSAFSLTN
;
A
#
# COMPACT_ATOMS: atom_id res chain seq x y z
N LYS A 1 -16.28 -10.30 -2.73
CA LYS A 1 -16.02 -11.42 -3.65
C LYS A 1 -14.76 -11.17 -4.47
N LEU A 2 -14.09 -12.23 -4.92
CA LEU A 2 -12.86 -12.12 -5.72
C LEU A 2 -13.10 -11.31 -7.00
N ASN A 3 -14.20 -11.51 -7.71
CA ASN A 3 -14.51 -10.77 -8.94
C ASN A 3 -14.58 -9.24 -8.73
N GLU A 4 -14.95 -8.76 -7.54
CA GLU A 4 -14.90 -7.32 -7.22
C GLU A 4 -13.47 -6.82 -7.09
N LEU A 5 -12.58 -7.62 -6.48
CA LEU A 5 -11.17 -7.29 -6.35
C LEU A 5 -10.47 -7.24 -7.72
N LEU A 6 -10.84 -8.15 -8.62
CA LEU A 6 -10.29 -8.20 -9.98
C LEU A 6 -10.62 -6.98 -10.83
N LYS A 7 -11.68 -6.23 -10.52
CA LYS A 7 -12.02 -4.97 -11.24
C LYS A 7 -10.96 -3.87 -11.06
N ALA A 8 -10.19 -3.93 -9.98
CA ALA A 8 -9.15 -2.94 -9.69
C ALA A 8 -7.84 -3.18 -10.46
N ILE A 9 -7.68 -4.38 -11.01
CA ILE A 9 -6.46 -4.81 -11.70
C ILE A 9 -6.79 -5.30 -13.11
N GLN A 10 -5.76 -5.51 -13.92
CA GLN A 10 -5.88 -6.11 -15.25
C GLN A 10 -5.13 -7.44 -15.25
N PRO A 11 -5.77 -8.56 -14.88
CA PRO A 11 -5.12 -9.86 -14.89
C PRO A 11 -4.77 -10.27 -16.32
N ILE A 12 -3.64 -10.95 -16.49
CA ILE A 12 -3.26 -11.58 -17.77
C ILE A 12 -4.19 -12.77 -18.00
N GLN A 13 -4.40 -13.57 -16.97
CA GLN A 13 -5.38 -14.67 -16.97
C GLN A 13 -5.87 -14.96 -15.55
N VAL A 14 -7.02 -15.61 -15.45
CA VAL A 14 -7.57 -16.15 -14.22
C VAL A 14 -7.91 -17.62 -14.48
N VAL A 15 -7.39 -18.51 -13.64
CA VAL A 15 -7.64 -19.95 -13.69
C VAL A 15 -8.35 -20.35 -12.41
N GLY A 16 -9.55 -20.93 -12.51
CA GLY A 16 -10.42 -21.26 -11.39
C GLY A 16 -11.63 -20.36 -11.27
N ALA A 17 -12.36 -20.46 -10.17
CA ALA A 17 -13.61 -19.75 -9.94
C ALA A 17 -13.37 -18.31 -9.43
N SER A 18 -13.95 -17.31 -10.09
CA SER A 18 -13.85 -15.90 -9.66
C SER A 18 -15.01 -15.43 -8.77
N ASP A 19 -16.09 -16.18 -8.65
CA ASP A 19 -17.24 -15.86 -7.80
C ASP A 19 -17.13 -16.50 -6.40
N ILE A 20 -15.94 -16.46 -5.84
CA ILE A 20 -15.63 -16.95 -4.50
C ILE A 20 -15.55 -15.80 -3.49
N GLU A 21 -15.87 -16.09 -2.23
CA GLU A 21 -15.77 -15.13 -1.13
C GLU A 21 -14.33 -15.10 -0.61
N ILE A 22 -13.71 -13.92 -0.57
CA ILE A 22 -12.39 -13.72 0.03
C ILE A 22 -12.58 -13.10 1.41
N THR A 23 -12.14 -13.82 2.44
CA THR A 23 -12.27 -13.40 3.85
C THR A 23 -11.09 -12.57 4.34
N GLY A 24 -9.94 -12.66 3.66
CA GLY A 24 -8.74 -11.90 4.00
C GLY A 24 -7.74 -11.86 2.84
N VAL A 25 -6.80 -10.93 2.92
CA VAL A 25 -5.71 -10.76 1.96
C VAL A 25 -4.37 -10.75 2.70
N ASN A 26 -3.36 -11.45 2.19
CA ASN A 26 -2.05 -11.54 2.81
C ASN A 26 -0.90 -11.62 1.79
N ILE A 27 0.25 -11.05 2.17
CA ILE A 27 1.54 -11.17 1.47
C ILE A 27 2.52 -12.08 2.23
N ASP A 28 2.21 -12.39 3.48
CA ASP A 28 2.99 -13.30 4.32
C ASP A 28 2.23 -14.63 4.47
N SER A 29 2.79 -15.71 3.90
CA SER A 29 2.19 -17.05 3.95
C SER A 29 1.94 -17.56 5.38
N ARG A 30 2.70 -17.06 6.36
CA ARG A 30 2.55 -17.44 7.78
C ARG A 30 1.27 -16.88 8.40
N GLN A 31 0.72 -15.79 7.85
CA GLN A 31 -0.49 -15.11 8.32
C GLN A 31 -1.74 -15.49 7.49
N VAL A 32 -1.58 -16.40 6.54
CA VAL A 32 -2.71 -16.91 5.77
C VAL A 32 -3.62 -17.76 6.64
N GLU A 33 -4.92 -17.60 6.45
CA GLU A 33 -5.99 -18.38 7.06
C GLU A 33 -6.96 -18.89 5.98
N ALA A 34 -7.90 -19.74 6.36
CA ALA A 34 -8.90 -20.30 5.44
C ALA A 34 -9.73 -19.18 4.76
N GLY A 35 -9.86 -19.27 3.43
CA GLY A 35 -10.61 -18.31 2.64
C GLY A 35 -9.80 -17.06 2.21
N HIS A 36 -8.51 -16.99 2.50
CA HIS A 36 -7.68 -15.87 2.12
C HIS A 36 -7.24 -15.91 0.65
N LEU A 37 -6.99 -14.70 0.10
CA LEU A 37 -6.20 -14.48 -1.10
C LEU A 37 -4.74 -14.24 -0.68
N PHE A 38 -3.84 -15.08 -1.12
CA PHE A 38 -2.41 -14.87 -0.98
C PHE A 38 -1.85 -14.13 -2.19
N MET A 39 -1.07 -13.08 -1.96
CA MET A 39 -0.45 -12.27 -3.01
C MET A 39 1.06 -12.50 -3.01
N ALA A 40 1.52 -13.31 -3.97
CA ALA A 40 2.92 -13.71 -4.13
C ALA A 40 3.70 -12.58 -4.84
N MET A 41 4.21 -11.64 -4.04
CA MET A 41 5.02 -10.53 -4.57
C MET A 41 6.48 -10.94 -4.77
N ARG A 42 7.12 -10.38 -5.78
CA ARG A 42 8.57 -10.40 -5.93
C ARG A 42 9.20 -9.32 -5.05
N GLY A 43 9.44 -9.65 -3.79
CA GLY A 43 10.07 -8.74 -2.86
C GLY A 43 11.58 -8.57 -3.12
N THR A 44 12.16 -7.53 -2.52
CA THR A 44 13.62 -7.25 -2.64
C THR A 44 14.51 -8.25 -1.91
N GLN A 45 13.97 -8.99 -0.92
CA GLN A 45 14.71 -9.96 -0.09
C GLN A 45 14.28 -11.41 -0.36
N ALA A 46 13.04 -11.63 -0.74
CA ALA A 46 12.50 -12.96 -1.01
C ALA A 46 11.46 -12.90 -2.12
N ASP A 47 11.38 -13.96 -2.93
CA ASP A 47 10.33 -14.13 -3.92
C ASP A 47 9.14 -14.83 -3.27
N GLY A 48 8.00 -14.15 -3.21
CA GLY A 48 6.76 -14.66 -2.64
C GLY A 48 6.21 -15.91 -3.33
N HIS A 49 6.58 -16.14 -4.59
CA HIS A 49 6.16 -17.32 -5.34
C HIS A 49 6.64 -18.63 -4.69
N ALA A 50 7.80 -18.61 -4.03
CA ALA A 50 8.33 -19.77 -3.30
C ALA A 50 7.43 -20.20 -2.12
N TYR A 51 6.55 -19.31 -1.64
CA TYR A 51 5.68 -19.56 -0.48
C TYR A 51 4.24 -19.88 -0.87
N ILE A 52 3.92 -20.00 -2.16
CA ILE A 52 2.56 -20.36 -2.64
C ILE A 52 2.10 -21.69 -2.03
N PRO A 53 2.89 -22.79 -2.05
CA PRO A 53 2.43 -24.04 -1.45
C PRO A 53 2.11 -23.91 0.04
N ALA A 54 2.96 -23.21 0.81
CA ALA A 54 2.73 -23.00 2.24
C ALA A 54 1.49 -22.13 2.53
N ALA A 55 1.17 -21.19 1.63
CA ALA A 55 -0.06 -20.40 1.75
C ALA A 55 -1.32 -21.25 1.47
N ILE A 56 -1.26 -22.15 0.50
CA ILE A 56 -2.34 -23.08 0.18
C ILE A 56 -2.57 -24.05 1.33
N GLU A 57 -1.52 -24.65 1.88
CA GLU A 57 -1.60 -25.52 3.06
C GLU A 57 -2.27 -24.85 4.26
N LYS A 58 -2.17 -23.52 4.38
CA LYS A 58 -2.82 -22.72 5.42
C LYS A 58 -4.24 -22.28 5.08
N GLY A 59 -4.71 -22.61 3.89
CA GLY A 59 -6.11 -22.38 3.50
C GLY A 59 -6.32 -21.19 2.56
N ALA A 60 -5.29 -20.71 1.87
CA ALA A 60 -5.50 -19.80 0.75
C ALA A 60 -6.37 -20.48 -0.31
N ILE A 61 -7.42 -19.82 -0.75
CA ILE A 61 -8.32 -20.29 -1.81
C ILE A 61 -8.09 -19.57 -3.14
N ALA A 62 -7.28 -18.52 -3.11
CA ALA A 62 -6.85 -17.80 -4.30
C ALA A 62 -5.40 -17.33 -4.15
N VAL A 63 -4.70 -17.25 -5.27
CA VAL A 63 -3.30 -16.81 -5.35
C VAL A 63 -3.15 -15.80 -6.47
N LEU A 64 -2.60 -14.61 -6.16
CA LEU A 64 -2.16 -13.64 -7.14
C LEU A 64 -0.65 -13.81 -7.33
N CYS A 65 -0.19 -13.97 -8.57
CA CYS A 65 1.20 -14.25 -8.91
C CYS A 65 1.59 -13.64 -10.26
N GLU A 66 2.89 -13.51 -10.51
CA GLU A 66 3.42 -13.16 -11.83
C GLU A 66 3.69 -14.41 -12.67
N ASP A 67 4.22 -15.44 -12.04
CA ASP A 67 4.46 -16.73 -12.67
C ASP A 67 3.45 -17.76 -12.17
N MET A 68 2.76 -18.39 -13.09
CA MET A 68 1.85 -19.50 -12.79
C MET A 68 2.65 -20.73 -12.36
N PRO A 69 2.19 -21.48 -11.35
CA PRO A 69 2.81 -22.76 -11.04
C PRO A 69 2.65 -23.74 -12.22
N GLU A 70 3.63 -24.63 -12.38
CA GLU A 70 3.60 -25.65 -13.46
C GLU A 70 2.41 -26.60 -13.30
N HIS A 71 2.00 -26.86 -12.05
CA HIS A 71 0.89 -27.74 -11.69
C HIS A 71 -0.07 -26.99 -10.77
N PRO A 72 -1.03 -26.20 -11.32
CA PRO A 72 -2.03 -25.52 -10.53
C PRO A 72 -2.96 -26.54 -9.82
N GLU A 73 -3.26 -26.30 -8.54
CA GLU A 73 -4.23 -27.10 -7.81
C GLU A 73 -5.66 -26.77 -8.25
N GLU A 74 -6.52 -27.78 -8.45
CA GLU A 74 -7.87 -27.63 -9.02
C GLU A 74 -8.80 -26.75 -8.15
N ASP A 75 -8.64 -26.82 -6.83
CA ASP A 75 -9.50 -26.10 -5.89
C ASP A 75 -9.00 -24.66 -5.60
N ILE A 76 -7.91 -24.22 -6.22
CA ILE A 76 -7.31 -22.90 -6.03
C ILE A 76 -7.54 -22.01 -7.25
N THR A 77 -7.93 -20.76 -7.01
CA THR A 77 -8.02 -19.77 -8.09
C THR A 77 -6.71 -19.02 -8.22
N TYR A 78 -6.10 -19.09 -9.39
CA TYR A 78 -4.86 -18.37 -9.71
C TYR A 78 -5.13 -17.13 -10.55
N ILE A 79 -4.57 -16.02 -10.16
CA ILE A 79 -4.67 -14.72 -10.84
C ILE A 79 -3.28 -14.32 -11.30
N GLN A 80 -3.00 -14.47 -12.59
CA GLN A 80 -1.73 -14.03 -13.16
C GLN A 80 -1.78 -12.55 -13.50
N VAL A 81 -0.78 -11.79 -13.02
CA VAL A 81 -0.62 -10.36 -13.29
C VAL A 81 0.78 -10.08 -13.84
N LYS A 82 0.93 -8.93 -14.49
CA LYS A 82 2.23 -8.48 -14.99
C LYS A 82 3.15 -7.96 -13.89
N ASP A 83 2.56 -7.48 -12.80
CA ASP A 83 3.22 -6.73 -11.74
C ASP A 83 2.47 -6.97 -10.42
N SER A 84 3.02 -7.86 -9.64
CA SER A 84 2.40 -8.30 -8.38
C SER A 84 2.42 -7.21 -7.30
N GLU A 85 3.44 -6.34 -7.27
CA GLU A 85 3.51 -5.24 -6.31
C GLU A 85 2.39 -4.21 -6.58
N ASP A 86 2.20 -3.79 -7.84
CA ASP A 86 1.15 -2.86 -8.22
C ASP A 86 -0.25 -3.45 -7.99
N ALA A 87 -0.44 -4.71 -8.40
CA ALA A 87 -1.71 -5.41 -8.22
C ALA A 87 -2.07 -5.57 -6.74
N THR A 88 -1.09 -5.90 -5.88
CA THR A 88 -1.30 -6.02 -4.43
C THR A 88 -1.83 -4.73 -3.81
N GLY A 89 -1.25 -3.58 -4.15
CA GLY A 89 -1.73 -2.29 -3.64
C GLY A 89 -3.18 -2.02 -4.03
N LYS A 90 -3.53 -2.23 -5.30
CA LYS A 90 -4.89 -2.02 -5.82
C LYS A 90 -5.92 -3.00 -5.24
N VAL A 91 -5.54 -4.27 -5.11
CA VAL A 91 -6.39 -5.29 -4.48
C VAL A 91 -6.63 -4.97 -3.01
N ALA A 92 -5.58 -4.59 -2.26
CA ALA A 92 -5.70 -4.19 -0.88
C ALA A 92 -6.63 -2.97 -0.73
N THR A 93 -6.47 -1.93 -1.56
CA THR A 93 -7.34 -0.76 -1.55
C THR A 93 -8.80 -1.14 -1.75
N THR A 94 -9.10 -2.02 -2.71
CA THR A 94 -10.47 -2.48 -2.98
C THR A 94 -10.99 -3.36 -1.84
N PHE A 95 -10.18 -4.27 -1.30
CA PHE A 95 -10.57 -5.15 -0.21
C PHE A 95 -10.96 -4.37 1.06
N PHE A 96 -10.23 -3.31 1.39
CA PHE A 96 -10.53 -2.44 2.54
C PHE A 96 -11.54 -1.32 2.22
N GLY A 97 -12.25 -1.40 1.08
CA GLY A 97 -13.37 -0.50 0.76
C GLY A 97 -12.96 0.90 0.32
N ASP A 98 -11.85 1.02 -0.42
CA ASP A 98 -11.29 2.29 -0.94
C ASP A 98 -11.22 3.38 0.14
N PRO A 99 -10.41 3.18 1.20
CA PRO A 99 -10.39 4.08 2.35
C PRO A 99 -10.00 5.51 1.98
N THR A 100 -9.21 5.69 0.94
CA THR A 100 -8.79 7.02 0.46
C THR A 100 -9.86 7.78 -0.30
N SER A 101 -11.01 7.17 -0.58
CA SER A 101 -12.20 7.89 -1.04
C SER A 101 -12.98 8.56 0.10
N LYS A 102 -12.68 8.20 1.36
CA LYS A 102 -13.40 8.66 2.56
C LYS A 102 -12.60 9.67 3.38
N VAL A 103 -11.31 9.84 3.10
CA VAL A 103 -10.39 10.74 3.81
C VAL A 103 -9.61 11.61 2.82
N GLU A 104 -9.18 12.78 3.25
CA GLU A 104 -8.25 13.63 2.50
C GLU A 104 -6.81 13.20 2.85
N LEU A 105 -6.25 12.29 2.04
CA LEU A 105 -4.90 11.78 2.23
C LEU A 105 -3.86 12.73 1.62
N VAL A 106 -2.93 13.22 2.44
CA VAL A 106 -1.82 14.10 2.00
C VAL A 106 -0.49 13.39 2.23
N GLY A 107 0.27 13.20 1.16
CA GLY A 107 1.58 12.58 1.21
C GLY A 107 2.71 13.60 1.36
N VAL A 108 3.65 13.35 2.27
CA VAL A 108 4.84 14.17 2.47
C VAL A 108 6.07 13.38 2.06
N THR A 109 6.79 13.83 1.05
CA THR A 109 8.03 13.20 0.58
C THR A 109 9.20 14.20 0.55
N GLY A 110 10.40 13.67 0.46
CA GLY A 110 11.65 14.43 0.42
C GLY A 110 12.75 13.63 1.12
N THR A 111 13.97 14.19 1.19
CA THR A 111 15.06 13.54 1.95
C THR A 111 14.83 13.74 3.44
N ASN A 112 14.76 14.98 3.88
CA ASN A 112 14.61 15.36 5.28
C ASN A 112 13.31 16.13 5.53
N GLY A 113 12.83 16.12 6.78
CA GLY A 113 11.67 16.91 7.21
C GLY A 113 10.31 16.26 6.97
N LYS A 114 10.21 15.05 6.42
CA LYS A 114 8.94 14.33 6.23
C LYS A 114 8.16 14.20 7.53
N THR A 115 8.79 13.61 8.55
CA THR A 115 8.19 13.42 9.88
C THR A 115 7.77 14.72 10.51
N THR A 116 8.65 15.74 10.45
CA THR A 116 8.38 17.07 11.02
C THR A 116 7.14 17.70 10.37
N ILE A 117 7.07 17.73 9.05
CA ILE A 117 5.95 18.34 8.33
C ILE A 117 4.66 17.54 8.53
N ALA A 118 4.69 16.22 8.42
CA ALA A 118 3.51 15.38 8.64
C ALA A 118 2.96 15.55 10.06
N THR A 119 3.83 15.54 11.08
CA THR A 119 3.45 15.74 12.48
C THR A 119 2.95 17.15 12.74
N LEU A 120 3.56 18.16 12.15
CA LEU A 120 3.12 19.55 12.29
C LEU A 120 1.71 19.74 11.72
N LEU A 121 1.45 19.20 10.54
CA LEU A 121 0.12 19.23 9.92
C LEU A 121 -0.91 18.48 10.76
N TYR A 122 -0.57 17.27 11.22
CA TYR A 122 -1.42 16.49 12.12
C TYR A 122 -1.79 17.32 13.37
N ASN A 123 -0.82 17.90 14.06
CA ASN A 123 -1.07 18.71 15.26
C ASN A 123 -1.90 19.97 14.95
N THR A 124 -1.61 20.65 13.82
CA THR A 124 -2.31 21.86 13.40
C THR A 124 -3.78 21.58 13.14
N PHE A 125 -4.08 20.51 12.39
CA PHE A 125 -5.46 20.18 12.05
C PHE A 125 -6.23 19.67 13.29
N ARG A 126 -5.57 18.97 14.22
CA ARG A 126 -6.16 18.63 15.53
C ARG A 126 -6.47 19.88 16.38
N TYR A 127 -5.59 20.86 16.35
CA TYR A 127 -5.86 22.16 17.00
C TYR A 127 -7.15 22.80 16.45
N PHE A 128 -7.42 22.66 15.16
CA PHE A 128 -8.68 23.08 14.54
C PHE A 128 -9.86 22.11 14.78
N ARG A 129 -9.71 21.14 15.69
CA ARG A 129 -10.76 20.20 16.09
C ARG A 129 -11.21 19.21 15.01
N TYR A 130 -10.36 18.94 14.01
CA TYR A 130 -10.58 17.82 13.12
C TYR A 130 -10.08 16.53 13.75
N LYS A 131 -10.75 15.40 13.46
CA LYS A 131 -10.16 14.08 13.63
C LYS A 131 -9.15 13.84 12.52
N VAL A 132 -7.93 13.46 12.89
CA VAL A 132 -6.78 13.39 11.97
C VAL A 132 -6.00 12.11 12.18
N GLY A 133 -5.62 11.47 11.06
CA GLY A 133 -4.66 10.37 11.06
C GLY A 133 -3.24 10.85 10.77
N LEU A 134 -2.26 10.16 11.32
CA LEU A 134 -0.84 10.31 11.01
C LEU A 134 -0.22 8.95 10.71
N ILE A 135 0.51 8.84 9.61
CA ILE A 135 1.32 7.68 9.27
C ILE A 135 2.76 8.13 9.13
N SER A 136 3.61 7.74 10.07
CA SER A 136 4.97 8.28 10.17
C SER A 136 5.99 7.23 10.63
N THR A 137 7.27 7.59 10.51
CA THR A 137 8.39 6.74 10.93
C THR A 137 8.39 6.44 12.43
N VAL A 138 7.92 7.37 13.25
CA VAL A 138 8.03 7.27 14.71
C VAL A 138 6.85 6.53 15.33
N CYS A 139 5.65 6.92 14.94
CA CYS A 139 4.40 6.34 15.43
C CYS A 139 3.26 6.71 14.49
N ASN A 140 2.32 5.81 14.28
CA ASN A 140 1.06 6.14 13.62
C ASN A 140 0.05 6.62 14.67
N TYR A 141 -0.87 7.49 14.26
CA TYR A 141 -1.94 7.97 15.14
C TYR A 141 -3.29 7.91 14.43
N ILE A 142 -4.29 7.44 15.14
CA ILE A 142 -5.69 7.62 14.78
C ILE A 142 -6.27 8.55 15.85
N ASP A 143 -6.43 9.81 15.49
CA ASP A 143 -6.72 10.89 16.44
C ASP A 143 -5.73 10.85 17.63
N ASP A 144 -6.16 10.52 18.84
CA ASP A 144 -5.32 10.41 20.04
C ASP A 144 -4.70 9.01 20.24
N GLU A 145 -5.16 7.99 19.53
CA GLU A 145 -4.66 6.62 19.67
C GLU A 145 -3.31 6.46 19.00
N ALA A 146 -2.28 6.13 19.76
CA ALA A 146 -0.95 5.82 19.25
C ALA A 146 -0.84 4.35 18.85
N ILE A 147 -0.38 4.09 17.62
CA ILE A 147 -0.19 2.76 17.05
C ILE A 147 1.29 2.59 16.69
N PRO A 148 2.02 1.68 17.32
CA PRO A 148 3.42 1.41 17.01
C PRO A 148 3.62 1.10 15.51
N THR A 149 4.77 1.47 14.97
CA THR A 149 5.13 1.21 13.58
C THR A 149 6.54 0.67 13.49
N GLU A 150 6.78 -0.22 12.51
CA GLU A 150 8.11 -0.73 12.19
C GLU A 150 8.69 -0.06 10.94
N HIS A 151 7.86 0.60 10.15
CA HIS A 151 8.24 1.18 8.86
C HIS A 151 7.67 2.59 8.68
N THR A 152 8.44 3.47 8.04
CA THR A 152 8.00 4.82 7.64
C THR A 152 6.71 4.80 6.82
N THR A 153 6.65 3.86 5.88
CA THR A 153 5.45 3.57 5.07
C THR A 153 5.24 2.07 5.15
N PRO A 154 4.15 1.59 5.76
CA PRO A 154 3.84 0.17 5.86
C PRO A 154 3.70 -0.53 4.51
N ASP A 155 3.62 -1.86 4.52
CA ASP A 155 3.21 -2.65 3.36
C ASP A 155 1.77 -2.29 2.92
N PRO A 156 1.36 -2.63 1.68
CA PRO A 156 0.06 -2.20 1.15
C PRO A 156 -1.14 -2.69 1.96
N ILE A 157 -1.08 -3.87 2.57
CA ILE A 157 -2.18 -4.44 3.35
C ILE A 157 -2.32 -3.70 4.68
N THR A 158 -1.22 -3.59 5.41
CA THR A 158 -1.17 -2.87 6.68
C THR A 158 -1.57 -1.41 6.50
N LEU A 159 -1.09 -0.77 5.42
CA LEU A 159 -1.41 0.62 5.09
C LEU A 159 -2.91 0.82 4.82
N ASN A 160 -3.52 -0.02 3.98
CA ASN A 160 -4.95 0.09 3.68
C ASN A 160 -5.83 -0.26 4.88
N ARG A 161 -5.44 -1.25 5.70
CA ARG A 161 -6.12 -1.57 6.96
C ARG A 161 -6.12 -0.38 7.92
N LEU A 162 -4.97 0.28 8.06
CA LEU A 162 -4.83 1.46 8.91
C LEU A 162 -5.66 2.63 8.40
N LEU A 163 -5.62 2.92 7.10
CA LEU A 163 -6.44 3.94 6.47
C LEU A 163 -7.94 3.64 6.59
N GLY A 164 -8.33 2.37 6.49
CA GLY A 164 -9.70 1.93 6.72
C GLY A 164 -10.16 2.23 8.13
N ARG A 165 -9.37 1.87 9.16
CA ARG A 165 -9.64 2.24 10.55
C ARG A 165 -9.76 3.76 10.73
N MET A 166 -8.84 4.55 10.16
CA MET A 166 -8.90 6.01 10.23
C MET A 166 -10.20 6.56 9.64
N ALA A 167 -10.63 6.02 8.49
CA ALA A 167 -11.89 6.40 7.87
C ALA A 167 -13.11 6.03 8.72
N ASP A 168 -13.15 4.82 9.26
CA ASP A 168 -14.26 4.31 10.08
C ASP A 168 -14.38 5.06 11.42
N GLU A 169 -13.25 5.50 11.99
CA GLU A 169 -13.21 6.33 13.19
C GLU A 169 -13.49 7.82 12.91
N GLY A 170 -13.71 8.18 11.62
CA GLY A 170 -14.12 9.52 11.21
C GLY A 170 -12.99 10.52 11.06
N CYS A 171 -11.76 10.07 10.83
CA CYS A 171 -10.68 10.95 10.43
C CYS A 171 -11.03 11.62 9.10
N LYS A 172 -10.99 12.95 9.06
CA LYS A 172 -11.22 13.71 7.84
C LYS A 172 -9.95 13.89 7.01
N TYR A 173 -8.83 14.07 7.68
CA TYR A 173 -7.51 14.26 7.07
C TYR A 173 -6.55 13.18 7.55
N VAL A 174 -5.68 12.73 6.66
CA VAL A 174 -4.59 11.84 7.00
C VAL A 174 -3.30 12.39 6.41
N PHE A 175 -2.30 12.63 7.24
CA PHE A 175 -0.97 13.04 6.82
C PHE A 175 -0.02 11.84 6.88
N MET A 176 0.68 11.59 5.77
CA MET A 176 1.46 10.36 5.61
C MET A 176 2.85 10.67 5.08
N GLU A 177 3.87 10.10 5.72
CA GLU A 177 5.20 10.07 5.14
C GLU A 177 5.25 9.08 3.96
N VAL A 178 5.69 9.58 2.79
CA VAL A 178 5.89 8.78 1.59
C VAL A 178 7.39 8.65 1.32
N SER A 179 7.95 7.49 1.65
CA SER A 179 9.37 7.20 1.42
C SER A 179 9.65 6.88 -0.05
N SER A 180 10.88 7.11 -0.51
CA SER A 180 11.26 6.73 -1.87
C SER A 180 11.22 5.22 -2.11
N HIS A 181 11.45 4.43 -1.06
CA HIS A 181 11.30 2.98 -1.11
C HIS A 181 9.84 2.57 -1.32
N SER A 182 8.90 3.19 -0.58
CA SER A 182 7.47 2.88 -0.74
C SER A 182 6.94 3.21 -2.12
N ILE A 183 7.46 4.27 -2.76
CA ILE A 183 7.12 4.62 -4.14
C ILE A 183 7.70 3.59 -5.11
N ALA A 184 9.01 3.28 -4.96
CA ALA A 184 9.70 2.33 -5.83
C ALA A 184 9.11 0.91 -5.72
N GLN A 185 8.73 0.49 -4.52
CA GLN A 185 8.09 -0.81 -4.22
C GLN A 185 6.56 -0.78 -4.33
N LYS A 186 5.99 0.27 -4.91
CA LYS A 186 4.54 0.42 -5.17
C LYS A 186 3.63 0.18 -3.96
N ARG A 187 4.13 0.40 -2.74
CA ARG A 187 3.35 0.19 -1.50
C ARG A 187 2.13 1.11 -1.41
N ILE A 188 2.14 2.21 -2.16
CA ILE A 188 1.07 3.22 -2.22
C ILE A 188 0.17 3.07 -3.46
N SER A 189 0.36 2.03 -4.27
CA SER A 189 -0.49 1.76 -5.44
C SER A 189 -1.95 1.59 -5.03
N GLY A 190 -2.86 2.15 -5.83
CA GLY A 190 -4.29 2.15 -5.56
C GLY A 190 -4.76 3.29 -4.66
N LEU A 191 -3.90 3.91 -3.86
CA LEU A 191 -4.27 5.05 -3.01
C LEU A 191 -4.50 6.32 -3.81
N LYS A 192 -5.52 7.08 -3.43
CA LYS A 192 -5.83 8.40 -3.99
C LYS A 192 -5.38 9.48 -3.00
N PHE A 193 -4.45 10.32 -3.44
CA PHE A 193 -3.97 11.43 -2.63
C PHE A 193 -4.70 12.72 -3.00
N ALA A 194 -5.15 13.46 -1.97
CA ALA A 194 -5.67 14.81 -2.11
C ALA A 194 -4.56 15.82 -2.41
N GLY A 195 -3.32 15.49 -2.04
CA GLY A 195 -2.16 16.32 -2.35
C GLY A 195 -0.84 15.68 -1.97
N GLY A 196 0.23 16.28 -2.49
CA GLY A 196 1.61 15.92 -2.22
C GLY A 196 2.47 17.11 -1.82
N ILE A 197 3.34 16.92 -0.84
CA ILE A 197 4.29 17.92 -0.35
C ILE A 197 5.70 17.38 -0.54
N PHE A 198 6.53 18.17 -1.24
CA PHE A 198 7.95 17.89 -1.41
C PHE A 198 8.78 18.82 -0.52
N THR A 199 9.55 18.26 0.39
CA THR A 199 10.32 19.06 1.35
C THR A 199 11.69 19.49 0.81
N ASN A 200 12.50 18.56 0.36
CA ASN A 200 13.83 18.80 -0.20
C ASN A 200 14.42 17.52 -0.82
N LEU A 201 15.53 17.69 -1.55
CA LEU A 201 16.35 16.60 -2.09
C LEU A 201 17.81 16.82 -1.72
N THR A 202 18.39 15.88 -1.00
CA THR A 202 19.83 15.79 -0.74
C THR A 202 20.31 14.37 -1.06
N ARG A 203 21.62 14.13 -1.01
CA ARG A 203 22.15 12.77 -1.24
C ARG A 203 21.77 11.85 -0.09
N ASP A 204 20.98 10.81 -0.40
CA ASP A 204 20.56 9.79 0.55
C ASP A 204 20.10 8.53 -0.21
N HIS A 205 20.03 7.38 0.49
CA HIS A 205 19.52 6.11 -0.05
C HIS A 205 20.15 5.66 -1.38
N LEU A 206 21.44 5.98 -1.62
CA LEU A 206 22.15 5.60 -2.85
C LEU A 206 22.54 4.12 -2.85
N ASP A 207 22.55 3.47 -1.72
CA ASP A 207 22.63 2.00 -1.58
C ASP A 207 21.50 1.32 -2.34
N TYR A 208 20.28 1.86 -2.26
CA TYR A 208 19.08 1.35 -2.93
C TYR A 208 18.92 1.93 -4.35
N HIS A 209 18.89 3.25 -4.50
CA HIS A 209 18.59 3.91 -5.78
C HIS A 209 19.78 4.00 -6.74
N LYS A 210 21.00 3.69 -6.29
CA LYS A 210 22.26 3.71 -7.03
C LYS A 210 22.74 5.11 -7.45
N THR A 211 21.85 5.99 -7.90
CA THR A 211 22.18 7.35 -8.34
C THR A 211 21.20 8.36 -7.78
N VAL A 212 21.64 9.62 -7.66
CA VAL A 212 20.77 10.76 -7.24
C VAL A 212 19.65 10.96 -8.25
N GLU A 213 19.90 10.72 -9.54
CA GLU A 213 18.89 10.84 -10.59
C GLU A 213 17.77 9.81 -10.42
N ASN A 214 18.10 8.55 -10.11
CA ASN A 214 17.10 7.51 -9.85
C ASN A 214 16.32 7.82 -8.56
N TYR A 215 16.99 8.35 -7.53
CA TYR A 215 16.34 8.78 -6.30
C TYR A 215 15.34 9.93 -6.55
N LEU A 216 15.73 10.92 -7.38
CA LEU A 216 14.83 11.99 -7.81
C LEU A 216 13.66 11.44 -8.63
N LYS A 217 13.93 10.54 -9.61
CA LYS A 217 12.87 9.90 -10.43
C LYS A 217 11.85 9.15 -9.55
N ALA A 218 12.33 8.42 -8.52
CA ALA A 218 11.44 7.73 -7.60
C ALA A 218 10.49 8.69 -6.88
N LYS A 219 11.01 9.82 -6.35
CA LYS A 219 10.17 10.83 -5.69
C LYS A 219 9.25 11.56 -6.68
N LYS A 220 9.78 11.89 -7.87
CA LYS A 220 8.99 12.54 -8.93
C LYS A 220 7.78 11.71 -9.32
N LYS A 221 7.95 10.38 -9.40
CA LYS A 221 6.84 9.47 -9.73
C LYS A 221 5.64 9.65 -8.82
N PHE A 222 5.82 9.93 -7.53
CA PHE A 222 4.71 10.20 -6.62
C PHE A 222 3.86 11.38 -7.12
N PHE A 223 4.49 12.46 -7.60
CA PHE A 223 3.79 13.63 -8.13
C PHE A 223 3.20 13.37 -9.52
N ASP A 224 3.89 12.61 -10.36
CA ASP A 224 3.38 12.23 -11.69
C ASP A 224 2.10 11.37 -11.60
N ASP A 225 1.99 10.56 -10.53
CA ASP A 225 0.85 9.68 -10.29
C ASP A 225 -0.30 10.38 -9.54
N LEU A 226 -0.14 11.62 -9.07
CA LEU A 226 -1.22 12.36 -8.42
C LEU A 226 -2.39 12.64 -9.37
N PRO A 227 -3.64 12.52 -8.92
CA PRO A 227 -4.78 12.92 -9.72
C PRO A 227 -4.72 14.42 -10.04
N LYS A 228 -5.30 14.83 -11.17
CA LYS A 228 -5.29 16.25 -11.60
C LYS A 228 -5.97 17.19 -10.60
N SER A 229 -6.83 16.69 -9.75
CA SER A 229 -7.50 17.45 -8.68
C SER A 229 -6.63 17.64 -7.45
N ALA A 230 -5.52 16.90 -7.32
CA ALA A 230 -4.64 16.98 -6.18
C ALA A 230 -3.76 18.24 -6.24
N PHE A 231 -3.50 18.82 -5.08
CA PHE A 231 -2.51 19.89 -5.00
C PHE A 231 -1.08 19.31 -4.92
N SER A 232 -0.12 20.11 -5.36
CA SER A 232 1.31 19.84 -5.19
C SER A 232 1.98 21.07 -4.57
N LEU A 233 2.68 20.84 -3.46
CA LEU A 233 3.48 21.88 -2.79
C LEU A 233 4.94 21.48 -2.85
N THR A 234 5.78 22.35 -3.37
CA THR A 234 7.22 22.15 -3.48
C THR A 234 7.96 23.32 -2.84
N ASN A 235 9.10 23.00 -2.23
CA ASN A 235 10.03 23.99 -1.71
C ASN A 235 10.97 24.48 -2.82
#